data_1ed27f7414d04dab31a311ef510aa710
#
_entry.id   1ed27f7414d04dab31a311ef510aa710
#
_cell.length_a   1.000
_cell.length_b   1.000
_cell.length_c   1.000
_cell.angle_alpha   90.00
_cell.angle_beta   90.00
_cell.angle_gamma   90.00
#
_symmetry.space_group_name_H-M   'P 1'
#
loop_
_entity.id
_entity.type
_entity.pdbx_description
1 polymer ?
#
loop_
_entity_poly.entity_id
_entity_poly.type
_entity_poly.pdbx_seq_one_letter_code
_entity_poly.pdbx_strand_id
1 'polypeptide(L)'
;MDKKIAFITYETPFAPGGGIAAVMAHLPQSLQEVSRIPTLVISPFHANIAKTTNQELRMVTIDTIQIPFDLELFDLEIKLLDEEISWIFLKPQGDFHQVPPFFAGQRHPYDVDTIDGQSILLRDSLFFGKAASLALPAISQTSTWTILMQDWEAATISLALSDQANKRFSYSTFLTLHNSYDCGIKDRDLVKIGLDPVNHPGDTVLECALPLIRDPVFTVSEQFALDLSTEILQSEIMIPHIGTELTPRLLGVNNGAFVKNSIPDEVYIPAQEGNYSTIHNWKTTNREHAFAAIDKLSPSESTPIWGDLQRFDRGDAPWFVMAGRDDSRQKGYELACIAIDQFLRKNDQARFIFFPIPGDEGLPGIQFIRELAYKYPEQVLGFPFLFREGFFAVLRGATFGIMPSYYEPFGMANEYYLNGVGCIGRATGGITQQIVPHRQVSSFTPAVKWRADQWHLKTSPPTGLLFREQDDIPNALEDWRQINAADYEISSEKSNRLQQRRKLITIQSMANELKSCLEEATHIYLTRQDLYYEMLINGISYITVNFSWEHTARTYHKFIHDRSNLNRD
;
A
#
# COMPACT_ATOMS: atom_id res chain seq x y z
N MET A 1 26.73 -2.64 -25.92
CA MET A 1 26.19 -3.49 -24.84
C MET A 1 24.68 -3.31 -24.83
N ASP A 2 23.94 -4.39 -24.79
CA ASP A 2 22.50 -4.33 -24.68
C ASP A 2 22.12 -3.82 -23.27
N LYS A 3 21.19 -2.85 -23.22
CA LYS A 3 20.67 -2.33 -21.96
C LYS A 3 19.46 -3.15 -21.55
N LYS A 4 19.34 -3.44 -20.27
CA LYS A 4 18.20 -4.12 -19.67
C LYS A 4 17.78 -3.42 -18.38
N ILE A 5 16.50 -3.46 -18.06
CA ILE A 5 15.94 -3.00 -16.78
C ILE A 5 15.49 -4.23 -15.99
N ALA A 6 15.90 -4.32 -14.73
CA ALA A 6 15.46 -5.35 -13.80
C ALA A 6 14.75 -4.68 -12.60
N PHE A 7 13.48 -4.97 -12.42
CA PHE A 7 12.81 -4.72 -11.15
C PHE A 7 13.14 -5.86 -10.19
N ILE A 8 13.65 -5.52 -9.02
CA ILE A 8 13.92 -6.46 -7.93
C ILE A 8 12.87 -6.21 -6.88
N THR A 9 12.03 -7.20 -6.61
CA THR A 9 10.88 -7.05 -5.73
C THR A 9 10.61 -8.31 -4.92
N TYR A 10 10.25 -8.13 -3.66
CA TYR A 10 9.87 -9.24 -2.78
C TYR A 10 8.43 -9.69 -3.00
N GLU A 11 7.58 -8.84 -3.58
CA GLU A 11 6.15 -9.04 -3.79
C GLU A 11 5.78 -8.88 -5.27
N THR A 12 4.89 -9.73 -5.77
CA THR A 12 4.40 -9.70 -7.15
C THR A 12 2.90 -9.98 -7.22
N PRO A 13 2.23 -9.75 -8.37
CA PRO A 13 0.84 -10.18 -8.57
C PRO A 13 0.60 -11.68 -8.36
N PHE A 14 1.64 -12.50 -8.45
CA PHE A 14 1.57 -13.96 -8.23
C PHE A 14 1.70 -14.33 -6.75
N ALA A 15 2.27 -13.45 -5.95
CA ALA A 15 2.42 -13.57 -4.50
C ALA A 15 2.16 -12.20 -3.86
N PRO A 16 0.90 -11.73 -3.83
CA PRO A 16 0.57 -10.40 -3.32
C PRO A 16 0.60 -10.38 -1.78
N GLY A 17 1.16 -9.31 -1.22
CA GLY A 17 1.16 -9.01 0.21
C GLY A 17 0.63 -7.60 0.51
N GLY A 18 0.76 -6.68 -0.48
CA GLY A 18 0.37 -5.28 -0.32
C GLY A 18 0.32 -4.51 -1.64
N GLY A 19 0.68 -3.23 -1.59
CA GLY A 19 0.61 -2.32 -2.74
C GLY A 19 1.68 -2.53 -3.80
N ILE A 20 2.80 -3.16 -3.45
CA ILE A 20 3.91 -3.42 -4.40
C ILE A 20 3.45 -4.34 -5.53
N ALA A 21 2.64 -5.37 -5.21
CA ALA A 21 2.07 -6.26 -6.22
C ALA A 21 1.29 -5.51 -7.30
N ALA A 22 0.49 -4.51 -6.89
CA ALA A 22 -0.28 -3.68 -7.81
C ALA A 22 0.63 -2.79 -8.67
N VAL A 23 1.71 -2.23 -8.10
CA VAL A 23 2.70 -1.46 -8.86
C VAL A 23 3.42 -2.36 -9.87
N MET A 24 3.84 -3.57 -9.45
CA MET A 24 4.52 -4.52 -10.33
C MET A 24 3.62 -5.04 -11.46
N ALA A 25 2.31 -5.04 -11.27
CA ALA A 25 1.37 -5.39 -12.34
C ALA A 25 1.33 -4.37 -13.50
N HIS A 26 1.85 -3.15 -13.30
CA HIS A 26 1.67 -2.06 -14.27
C HIS A 26 2.97 -1.35 -14.65
N LEU A 27 3.78 -0.93 -13.66
CA LEU A 27 4.96 -0.09 -13.91
C LEU A 27 6.02 -0.74 -14.81
N PRO A 28 6.39 -2.03 -14.65
CA PRO A 28 7.43 -2.64 -15.48
C PRO A 28 7.05 -2.65 -16.97
N GLN A 29 5.81 -2.99 -17.30
CA GLN A 29 5.31 -2.96 -18.66
C GLN A 29 5.31 -1.54 -19.24
N SER A 30 4.74 -0.58 -18.50
CA SER A 30 4.70 0.82 -18.93
C SER A 30 6.10 1.40 -19.13
N LEU A 31 7.07 1.01 -18.27
CA LEU A 31 8.45 1.45 -18.42
C LEU A 31 9.13 0.81 -19.64
N GLN A 32 8.86 -0.44 -19.95
CA GLN A 32 9.33 -1.09 -21.17
C GLN A 32 8.77 -0.40 -22.43
N GLU A 33 7.48 -0.08 -22.42
CA GLU A 33 6.81 0.61 -23.54
C GLU A 33 7.38 2.01 -23.77
N VAL A 34 7.62 2.78 -22.72
CA VAL A 34 8.18 4.14 -22.79
C VAL A 34 9.65 4.13 -23.16
N SER A 35 10.46 3.30 -22.53
CA SER A 35 11.91 3.28 -22.67
C SER A 35 12.38 2.53 -23.92
N ARG A 36 11.58 1.58 -24.41
CA ARG A 36 11.95 0.61 -25.45
C ARG A 36 13.14 -0.27 -25.04
N ILE A 37 13.39 -0.41 -23.72
CA ILE A 37 14.44 -1.27 -23.17
C ILE A 37 13.79 -2.54 -22.63
N PRO A 38 14.31 -3.74 -22.96
CA PRO A 38 13.80 -4.96 -22.38
C PRO A 38 13.79 -4.91 -20.86
N THR A 39 12.62 -5.14 -20.28
CA THR A 39 12.38 -5.04 -18.84
C THR A 39 11.94 -6.40 -18.31
N LEU A 40 12.47 -6.77 -17.15
CA LEU A 40 12.08 -7.99 -16.45
C LEU A 40 11.87 -7.72 -14.96
N VAL A 41 11.17 -8.61 -14.29
CA VAL A 41 10.96 -8.59 -12.84
C VAL A 41 11.59 -9.83 -12.23
N ILE A 42 12.42 -9.64 -11.20
CA ILE A 42 13.03 -10.74 -10.42
C ILE A 42 12.40 -10.75 -9.04
N SER A 43 11.91 -11.90 -8.62
CA SER A 43 11.23 -12.09 -7.33
C SER A 43 11.56 -13.47 -6.73
N PRO A 44 11.44 -13.62 -5.39
CA PRO A 44 11.44 -14.95 -4.78
C PRO A 44 10.31 -15.83 -5.33
N PHE A 45 10.53 -17.13 -5.37
CA PHE A 45 9.49 -18.13 -5.58
C PHE A 45 8.83 -18.45 -4.23
N HIS A 46 7.83 -17.67 -3.83
CA HIS A 46 7.16 -17.82 -2.54
C HIS A 46 6.28 -19.07 -2.46
N ALA A 47 6.07 -19.58 -1.23
CA ALA A 47 5.26 -20.76 -0.96
C ALA A 47 3.81 -20.67 -1.49
N ASN A 48 3.24 -19.47 -1.52
CA ASN A 48 1.88 -19.24 -2.02
C ASN A 48 1.79 -19.31 -3.56
N ILE A 49 2.88 -19.07 -4.30
CA ILE A 49 2.93 -19.32 -5.75
C ILE A 49 2.74 -20.79 -6.05
N ALA A 50 3.39 -21.68 -5.30
CA ALA A 50 3.26 -23.13 -5.45
C ALA A 50 1.81 -23.63 -5.19
N LYS A 51 1.04 -22.92 -4.36
CA LYS A 51 -0.36 -23.26 -4.01
C LYS A 51 -1.38 -22.72 -5.01
N THR A 52 -1.04 -21.67 -5.74
CA THR A 52 -1.93 -21.03 -6.71
C THR A 52 -1.79 -21.73 -8.06
N THR A 53 -2.56 -22.79 -8.28
CA THR A 53 -2.95 -23.39 -9.56
C THR A 53 -2.06 -23.16 -10.79
N ASN A 54 -1.55 -24.24 -11.40
CA ASN A 54 -1.04 -24.31 -12.78
C ASN A 54 0.01 -23.26 -13.23
N GLN A 55 0.34 -22.24 -12.45
CA GLN A 55 1.31 -21.21 -12.82
C GLN A 55 2.73 -21.77 -12.82
N GLU A 56 3.08 -22.62 -11.85
CA GLU A 56 4.39 -23.28 -11.85
C GLU A 56 4.57 -24.16 -13.10
N LEU A 57 3.49 -24.80 -13.60
CA LEU A 57 3.53 -25.59 -14.82
C LEU A 57 3.80 -24.78 -16.10
N ARG A 58 3.55 -23.45 -16.06
CA ARG A 58 3.85 -22.52 -17.17
C ARG A 58 5.28 -21.96 -17.10
N MET A 59 5.98 -22.18 -15.99
CA MET A 59 7.34 -21.67 -15.78
C MET A 59 8.37 -22.66 -16.33
N VAL A 60 9.37 -22.13 -17.04
CA VAL A 60 10.50 -22.90 -17.56
C VAL A 60 11.74 -22.60 -16.72
N THR A 61 12.45 -23.64 -16.26
CA THR A 61 13.76 -23.46 -15.65
C THR A 61 14.77 -23.14 -16.76
N ILE A 62 15.36 -21.94 -16.70
CA ILE A 62 16.32 -21.46 -17.72
C ILE A 62 17.77 -21.70 -17.30
N ASP A 63 18.03 -21.76 -15.99
CA ASP A 63 19.35 -22.07 -15.43
C ASP A 63 19.24 -22.60 -14.00
N THR A 64 20.33 -23.18 -13.49
CA THR A 64 20.49 -23.56 -12.09
C THR A 64 21.86 -23.07 -11.62
N ILE A 65 21.86 -22.27 -10.54
CA ILE A 65 23.09 -21.68 -9.99
C ILE A 65 23.25 -22.05 -8.52
N GLN A 66 24.47 -21.91 -8.02
CA GLN A 66 24.78 -22.14 -6.60
C GLN A 66 24.92 -20.83 -5.84
N ILE A 67 24.26 -20.74 -4.71
CA ILE A 67 24.23 -19.57 -3.84
C ILE A 67 24.98 -19.89 -2.55
N PRO A 68 26.17 -19.29 -2.31
CA PRO A 68 26.84 -19.36 -1.02
C PRO A 68 26.11 -18.44 -0.03
N PHE A 69 25.58 -19.02 1.05
CA PHE A 69 24.85 -18.31 2.09
C PHE A 69 25.02 -19.00 3.44
N ASP A 70 25.39 -18.26 4.48
CA ASP A 70 25.55 -18.74 5.85
C ASP A 70 26.46 -20.00 5.97
N LEU A 71 27.62 -19.97 5.28
CA LEU A 71 28.61 -21.05 5.18
C LEU A 71 28.12 -22.31 4.46
N GLU A 72 26.93 -22.30 3.89
CA GLU A 72 26.35 -23.39 3.09
C GLU A 72 26.27 -23.01 1.62
N LEU A 73 26.05 -24.00 0.77
CA LEU A 73 25.89 -23.83 -0.68
C LEU A 73 24.51 -24.34 -1.07
N PHE A 74 23.67 -23.47 -1.58
CA PHE A 74 22.30 -23.78 -1.97
C PHE A 74 22.16 -23.83 -3.48
N ASP A 75 21.53 -24.86 -4.01
CA ASP A 75 21.12 -24.88 -5.42
C ASP A 75 19.87 -24.02 -5.60
N LEU A 76 19.85 -23.21 -6.66
CA LEU A 76 18.77 -22.30 -6.99
C LEU A 76 18.35 -22.45 -8.45
N GLU A 77 17.10 -22.80 -8.70
CA GLU A 77 16.51 -22.74 -10.03
C GLU A 77 16.11 -21.30 -10.38
N ILE A 78 16.51 -20.86 -11.57
CA ILE A 78 16.01 -19.62 -12.19
C ILE A 78 14.85 -19.99 -13.09
N LYS A 79 13.62 -19.67 -12.67
CA LYS A 79 12.40 -19.97 -13.41
C LYS A 79 11.91 -18.74 -14.17
N LEU A 80 11.62 -18.91 -15.45
CA LEU A 80 11.05 -17.89 -16.33
C LEU A 80 9.58 -18.16 -16.57
N LEU A 81 8.74 -17.15 -16.34
CA LEU A 81 7.39 -17.03 -16.88
C LEU A 81 7.41 -15.87 -17.88
N ASP A 82 7.29 -16.20 -19.16
CA ASP A 82 7.33 -15.24 -20.26
C ASP A 82 5.90 -14.83 -20.63
N GLU A 83 5.59 -13.58 -20.34
CA GLU A 83 4.32 -12.91 -20.63
C GLU A 83 4.61 -11.59 -21.38
N GLU A 84 3.80 -10.54 -21.21
CA GLU A 84 4.07 -9.21 -21.81
C GLU A 84 5.40 -8.61 -21.33
N ILE A 85 5.80 -8.95 -20.12
CA ILE A 85 7.16 -8.80 -19.57
C ILE A 85 7.64 -10.15 -19.02
N SER A 86 8.94 -10.32 -18.94
CA SER A 86 9.53 -11.55 -18.41
C SER A 86 9.57 -11.51 -16.88
N TRP A 87 8.96 -12.51 -16.23
CA TRP A 87 9.03 -12.73 -14.78
C TRP A 87 10.03 -13.80 -14.46
N ILE A 88 10.98 -13.49 -13.60
CA ILE A 88 12.02 -14.41 -13.13
C ILE A 88 11.75 -14.72 -11.67
N PHE A 89 11.58 -16.00 -11.35
CA PHE A 89 11.39 -16.47 -9.98
C PHE A 89 12.61 -17.29 -9.53
N LEU A 90 13.11 -16.95 -8.36
CA LEU A 90 14.27 -17.61 -7.76
C LEU A 90 13.78 -18.68 -6.78
N LYS A 91 13.92 -19.96 -7.15
CA LYS A 91 13.41 -21.10 -6.38
C LYS A 91 14.57 -21.91 -5.78
N PRO A 92 14.76 -21.85 -4.43
CA PRO A 92 15.73 -22.70 -3.76
C PRO A 92 15.38 -24.18 -3.92
N GLN A 93 16.42 -25.02 -4.07
CA GLN A 93 16.33 -26.48 -4.21
C GLN A 93 17.16 -27.17 -3.13
N GLY A 94 16.77 -28.38 -2.75
CA GLY A 94 17.52 -29.24 -1.83
C GLY A 94 16.77 -29.54 -0.53
N ASP A 95 17.39 -30.37 0.29
CA ASP A 95 16.89 -30.69 1.65
C ASP A 95 17.43 -29.65 2.63
N PHE A 96 16.54 -28.83 3.11
CA PHE A 96 16.87 -27.80 4.10
C PHE A 96 16.67 -28.34 5.51
N HIS A 97 17.64 -28.15 6.37
CA HIS A 97 17.51 -28.46 7.81
C HIS A 97 16.51 -27.55 8.52
N GLN A 98 16.22 -26.38 7.94
CA GLN A 98 15.23 -25.41 8.37
C GLN A 98 14.21 -25.18 7.25
N VAL A 99 13.19 -24.32 7.51
CA VAL A 99 12.25 -23.88 6.47
C VAL A 99 13.04 -23.26 5.31
N PRO A 100 12.85 -23.74 4.07
CA PRO A 100 13.53 -23.18 2.91
C PRO A 100 13.28 -21.67 2.79
N PRO A 101 14.25 -20.88 2.29
CA PRO A 101 14.02 -19.47 1.99
C PRO A 101 12.75 -19.29 1.14
N PHE A 102 11.93 -18.29 1.47
CA PHE A 102 10.66 -17.93 0.84
C PHE A 102 9.47 -18.85 1.11
N PHE A 103 9.63 -19.93 1.87
CA PHE A 103 8.57 -20.92 2.12
C PHE A 103 7.93 -20.80 3.51
N ALA A 104 8.38 -19.88 4.36
CA ALA A 104 7.76 -19.63 5.67
C ALA A 104 6.39 -18.95 5.53
N GLY A 105 6.26 -17.95 4.66
CA GLY A 105 5.01 -17.21 4.43
C GLY A 105 3.96 -18.05 3.69
N GLN A 106 2.98 -18.56 4.44
CA GLN A 106 1.96 -19.45 3.90
C GLN A 106 0.76 -18.73 3.30
N ARG A 107 0.38 -17.58 3.83
CA ARG A 107 -0.75 -16.74 3.38
C ARG A 107 -0.30 -15.67 2.39
N HIS A 108 0.76 -14.97 2.72
CA HIS A 108 1.40 -13.96 1.87
C HIS A 108 2.90 -13.87 2.21
N PRO A 109 3.74 -13.22 1.36
CA PRO A 109 5.19 -13.18 1.51
C PRO A 109 5.71 -12.69 2.87
N TYR A 110 4.97 -11.81 3.54
CA TYR A 110 5.36 -11.18 4.81
C TYR A 110 4.75 -11.88 6.05
N ASP A 111 3.97 -12.96 5.87
CA ASP A 111 3.38 -13.74 6.95
C ASP A 111 4.43 -14.74 7.49
N VAL A 112 5.45 -14.21 8.13
CA VAL A 112 6.61 -14.97 8.61
C VAL A 112 6.91 -14.65 10.07
N ASP A 113 7.14 -15.72 10.83
CA ASP A 113 7.52 -15.64 12.24
C ASP A 113 9.02 -15.35 12.42
N THR A 114 9.43 -15.28 13.68
CA THR A 114 10.83 -15.34 14.07
C THR A 114 11.22 -16.78 14.42
N ILE A 115 12.42 -17.22 14.00
CA ILE A 115 13.03 -18.49 14.46
C ILE A 115 14.23 -18.13 15.33
N ASP A 116 14.26 -18.68 16.56
CA ASP A 116 15.36 -18.46 17.53
C ASP A 116 15.70 -16.97 17.74
N GLY A 117 14.67 -16.09 17.72
CA GLY A 117 14.85 -14.65 17.88
C GLY A 117 15.48 -13.96 16.67
N GLN A 118 15.51 -14.59 15.51
CA GLN A 118 15.95 -14.01 14.24
C GLN A 118 14.75 -13.80 13.31
N SER A 119 14.69 -12.65 12.66
CA SER A 119 13.68 -12.38 11.65
C SER A 119 13.89 -13.27 10.42
N ILE A 120 12.91 -14.13 10.13
CA ILE A 120 12.92 -14.93 8.90
C ILE A 120 12.90 -14.01 7.68
N LEU A 121 12.15 -12.90 7.73
CA LEU A 121 12.06 -11.95 6.63
C LEU A 121 13.44 -11.34 6.31
N LEU A 122 14.23 -10.97 7.32
CA LEU A 122 15.61 -10.50 7.09
C LEU A 122 16.48 -11.57 6.44
N ARG A 123 16.44 -12.83 6.96
CA ARG A 123 17.19 -13.94 6.38
C ARG A 123 16.84 -14.14 4.92
N ASP A 124 15.55 -14.21 4.62
CA ASP A 124 15.04 -14.46 3.29
C ASP A 124 15.34 -13.29 2.33
N SER A 125 15.28 -12.04 2.83
CA SER A 125 15.65 -10.86 2.05
C SER A 125 17.14 -10.81 1.72
N LEU A 126 18.01 -11.16 2.67
CA LEU A 126 19.46 -11.27 2.42
C LEU A 126 19.80 -12.40 1.44
N PHE A 127 19.15 -13.56 1.58
CA PHE A 127 19.28 -14.66 0.62
C PHE A 127 18.80 -14.20 -0.77
N PHE A 128 17.68 -13.51 -0.85
CA PHE A 128 17.14 -12.95 -2.09
C PHE A 128 18.12 -11.99 -2.77
N GLY A 129 18.67 -11.03 -2.02
CA GLY A 129 19.68 -10.10 -2.54
C GLY A 129 20.90 -10.81 -3.11
N LYS A 130 21.44 -11.83 -2.39
CA LYS A 130 22.58 -12.64 -2.86
C LYS A 130 22.21 -13.44 -4.10
N ALA A 131 21.05 -14.12 -4.10
CA ALA A 131 20.57 -14.92 -5.22
C ALA A 131 20.32 -14.05 -6.47
N ALA A 132 19.66 -12.89 -6.34
CA ALA A 132 19.40 -11.99 -7.45
C ALA A 132 20.70 -11.42 -8.04
N SER A 133 21.69 -11.07 -7.20
CA SER A 133 23.01 -10.59 -7.67
C SER A 133 23.76 -11.60 -8.54
N LEU A 134 23.61 -12.90 -8.26
CA LEU A 134 24.21 -13.98 -9.03
C LEU A 134 23.36 -14.41 -10.23
N ALA A 135 22.03 -14.24 -10.16
CA ALA A 135 21.12 -14.56 -11.25
C ALA A 135 21.22 -13.57 -12.43
N LEU A 136 21.46 -12.27 -12.18
CA LEU A 136 21.59 -11.27 -13.24
C LEU A 136 22.60 -11.63 -14.33
N PRO A 137 23.85 -11.99 -14.02
CA PRO A 137 24.82 -12.41 -15.04
C PRO A 137 24.49 -13.77 -15.68
N ALA A 138 23.79 -14.67 -14.98
CA ALA A 138 23.29 -15.92 -15.54
C ALA A 138 22.21 -15.67 -16.61
N ILE A 139 21.32 -14.69 -16.37
CA ILE A 139 20.29 -14.29 -17.34
C ILE A 139 20.92 -13.58 -18.56
N SER A 140 21.93 -12.73 -18.36
CA SER A 140 22.63 -12.05 -19.46
C SER A 140 23.98 -11.47 -19.02
N GLN A 141 25.05 -12.06 -19.52
CA GLN A 141 26.44 -11.66 -19.20
C GLN A 141 26.87 -10.36 -19.89
N THR A 142 26.28 -10.01 -21.02
CA THR A 142 26.72 -8.90 -21.88
C THR A 142 25.93 -7.61 -21.68
N SER A 143 24.90 -7.64 -20.84
CA SER A 143 24.01 -6.50 -20.64
C SER A 143 24.55 -5.49 -19.63
N THR A 144 24.22 -4.23 -19.85
CA THR A 144 24.27 -3.20 -18.82
C THR A 144 22.92 -3.13 -18.12
N TRP A 145 22.91 -3.32 -16.81
CA TRP A 145 21.69 -3.41 -16.03
C TRP A 145 21.34 -2.09 -15.35
N THR A 146 20.08 -1.65 -15.49
CA THR A 146 19.44 -0.71 -14.58
C THR A 146 18.58 -1.51 -13.61
N ILE A 147 18.92 -1.46 -12.34
CA ILE A 147 18.31 -2.27 -11.28
C ILE A 147 17.41 -1.34 -10.44
N LEU A 148 16.10 -1.61 -10.44
CA LEU A 148 15.07 -0.87 -9.71
C LEU A 148 14.58 -1.72 -8.53
N MET A 149 15.09 -1.45 -7.35
CA MET A 149 14.76 -2.17 -6.12
C MET A 149 13.49 -1.62 -5.49
N GLN A 150 12.64 -2.50 -4.93
CA GLN A 150 11.36 -2.17 -4.34
C GLN A 150 11.40 -2.48 -2.85
N ASP A 151 11.43 -1.45 -2.01
CA ASP A 151 11.57 -1.48 -0.56
C ASP A 151 12.88 -2.11 -0.04
N TRP A 152 13.03 -2.15 1.27
CA TRP A 152 14.25 -2.58 1.95
C TRP A 152 14.63 -4.04 1.68
N GLU A 153 13.64 -4.91 1.48
CA GLU A 153 13.86 -6.32 1.18
C GLU A 153 14.66 -6.49 -0.11
N ALA A 154 14.34 -5.69 -1.11
CA ALA A 154 15.04 -5.69 -2.38
C ALA A 154 16.35 -4.88 -2.34
N ALA A 155 16.49 -3.90 -1.44
CA ALA A 155 17.72 -3.12 -1.29
C ALA A 155 18.91 -3.98 -0.90
N THR A 156 18.70 -5.17 -0.31
CA THR A 156 19.73 -6.16 0.01
C THR A 156 20.57 -6.58 -1.20
N ILE A 157 20.06 -6.46 -2.44
CA ILE A 157 20.85 -6.73 -3.64
C ILE A 157 22.01 -5.74 -3.81
N SER A 158 21.83 -4.46 -3.41
CA SER A 158 22.91 -3.48 -3.49
C SER A 158 24.09 -3.84 -2.59
N LEU A 159 23.80 -4.42 -1.40
CA LEU A 159 24.81 -4.97 -0.51
C LEU A 159 25.55 -6.14 -1.19
N ALA A 160 24.81 -7.11 -1.72
CA ALA A 160 25.42 -8.27 -2.38
C ALA A 160 26.24 -7.90 -3.65
N LEU A 161 25.86 -6.84 -4.36
CA LEU A 161 26.58 -6.35 -5.54
C LEU A 161 27.84 -5.54 -5.18
N SER A 162 27.96 -5.01 -3.96
CA SER A 162 29.13 -4.26 -3.50
C SER A 162 30.36 -5.16 -3.33
N ASP A 163 30.18 -6.47 -3.20
CA ASP A 163 31.26 -7.44 -3.16
C ASP A 163 32.10 -7.36 -4.45
N GLN A 164 33.39 -7.06 -4.30
CA GLN A 164 34.32 -6.86 -5.42
C GLN A 164 34.49 -8.08 -6.34
N ALA A 165 34.15 -9.26 -5.84
CA ALA A 165 34.16 -10.50 -6.63
C ALA A 165 33.11 -10.48 -7.77
N ASN A 166 32.10 -9.61 -7.68
CA ASN A 166 30.97 -9.54 -8.62
C ASN A 166 31.11 -8.48 -9.74
N LYS A 167 32.30 -7.86 -9.95
CA LYS A 167 32.54 -6.87 -11.03
C LYS A 167 32.48 -7.47 -12.45
N ARG A 168 31.60 -8.46 -12.69
CA ARG A 168 31.52 -9.16 -13.98
C ARG A 168 30.62 -8.47 -15.00
N PHE A 169 29.82 -7.48 -14.59
CA PHE A 169 28.89 -6.76 -15.48
C PHE A 169 28.71 -5.30 -15.02
N SER A 170 28.20 -4.46 -15.91
CA SER A 170 27.92 -3.05 -15.62
C SER A 170 26.49 -2.89 -15.10
N TYR A 171 26.32 -2.15 -14.01
CA TYR A 171 25.00 -1.91 -13.43
C TYR A 171 24.86 -0.52 -12.81
N SER A 172 23.62 -0.10 -12.61
CA SER A 172 23.21 1.07 -11.82
C SER A 172 22.02 0.66 -10.97
N THR A 173 22.05 0.99 -9.68
CA THR A 173 21.01 0.64 -8.70
C THR A 173 20.22 1.88 -8.30
N PHE A 174 18.88 1.75 -8.29
CA PHE A 174 17.94 2.75 -7.78
C PHE A 174 16.97 2.08 -6.83
N LEU A 175 16.48 2.81 -5.85
CA LEU A 175 15.52 2.33 -4.86
C LEU A 175 14.19 3.08 -5.00
N THR A 176 13.09 2.35 -4.85
CA THR A 176 11.75 2.90 -4.65
C THR A 176 11.26 2.49 -3.27
N LEU A 177 10.93 3.45 -2.42
CA LEU A 177 10.30 3.23 -1.12
C LEU A 177 8.77 3.31 -1.27
N HIS A 178 8.10 2.19 -1.04
CA HIS A 178 6.63 2.10 -1.01
C HIS A 178 6.06 2.39 0.37
N ASN A 179 6.90 2.33 1.38
CA ASN A 179 6.59 2.66 2.77
C ASN A 179 7.86 3.09 3.50
N SER A 180 7.76 3.33 4.81
CA SER A 180 8.87 3.75 5.68
C SER A 180 9.43 2.61 6.52
N TYR A 181 9.14 1.36 6.18
CA TYR A 181 9.69 0.22 6.92
C TYR A 181 11.16 -0.01 6.58
N ASP A 182 11.89 -0.45 7.59
CA ASP A 182 13.27 -0.87 7.50
C ASP A 182 13.49 -2.04 8.48
N CYS A 183 14.59 -2.73 8.37
CA CYS A 183 14.88 -3.88 9.21
C CYS A 183 16.27 -3.77 9.83
N GLY A 184 16.37 -4.03 11.14
CA GLY A 184 17.65 -4.09 11.82
C GLY A 184 18.53 -5.21 11.27
N ILE A 185 19.81 -4.93 11.05
CA ILE A 185 20.84 -5.86 10.57
C ILE A 185 22.02 -5.88 11.55
N LYS A 186 22.71 -7.00 11.65
CA LYS A 186 23.88 -7.17 12.50
C LYS A 186 25.07 -7.66 11.68
N ASP A 187 26.28 -7.47 12.19
CA ASP A 187 27.52 -7.93 11.56
C ASP A 187 27.45 -9.38 11.06
N ARG A 188 26.89 -10.26 11.91
CA ARG A 188 26.71 -11.69 11.57
C ARG A 188 25.80 -11.90 10.35
N ASP A 189 24.87 -11.00 10.10
CA ASP A 189 23.93 -11.12 8.97
C ASP A 189 24.60 -10.69 7.66
N LEU A 190 25.48 -9.69 7.71
CA LEU A 190 26.34 -9.31 6.58
C LEU A 190 27.31 -10.44 6.21
N VAL A 191 27.90 -11.12 7.20
CA VAL A 191 28.78 -12.27 6.98
C VAL A 191 28.08 -13.43 6.26
N LYS A 192 26.76 -13.64 6.51
CA LYS A 192 25.99 -14.69 5.81
C LYS A 192 25.96 -14.52 4.29
N ILE A 193 26.02 -13.28 3.79
CA ILE A 193 26.07 -12.98 2.35
C ILE A 193 27.49 -12.76 1.84
N GLY A 194 28.50 -13.00 2.70
CA GLY A 194 29.92 -12.92 2.36
C GLY A 194 30.51 -11.51 2.41
N LEU A 195 29.90 -10.59 3.15
CA LEU A 195 30.39 -9.21 3.30
C LEU A 195 31.21 -9.02 4.59
N ASP A 196 32.21 -8.15 4.52
CA ASP A 196 32.90 -7.64 5.69
C ASP A 196 32.10 -6.50 6.31
N PRO A 197 31.62 -6.65 7.57
CA PRO A 197 30.83 -5.62 8.25
C PRO A 197 31.54 -4.25 8.35
N VAL A 198 32.86 -4.23 8.43
CA VAL A 198 33.62 -2.96 8.50
C VAL A 198 33.39 -2.05 7.29
N ASN A 199 33.09 -2.63 6.14
CA ASN A 199 32.83 -1.90 4.90
C ASN A 199 31.37 -1.49 4.72
N HIS A 200 30.48 -1.92 5.61
CA HIS A 200 29.03 -1.68 5.55
C HIS A 200 28.50 -1.22 6.91
N PRO A 201 28.93 -0.04 7.39
CA PRO A 201 28.49 0.47 8.69
C PRO A 201 27.01 0.83 8.64
N GLY A 202 26.26 0.43 9.68
CA GLY A 202 24.84 0.72 9.85
C GLY A 202 24.16 -0.34 10.71
N ASP A 203 23.08 0.03 11.38
CA ASP A 203 22.30 -0.83 12.24
C ASP A 203 21.04 -1.37 11.53
N THR A 204 20.75 -0.87 10.32
CA THR A 204 19.62 -1.30 9.49
C THR A 204 20.02 -1.60 8.05
N VAL A 205 19.15 -2.29 7.32
CA VAL A 205 19.39 -2.62 5.91
C VAL A 205 19.51 -1.35 5.07
N LEU A 206 18.63 -0.36 5.28
CA LEU A 206 18.67 0.87 4.51
C LEU A 206 19.88 1.76 4.87
N GLU A 207 20.31 1.81 6.13
CA GLU A 207 21.56 2.50 6.48
C GLU A 207 22.78 1.92 5.74
N CYS A 208 22.86 0.61 5.66
CA CYS A 208 23.95 -0.07 4.93
C CYS A 208 23.82 0.07 3.40
N ALA A 209 22.59 0.11 2.87
CA ALA A 209 22.32 0.07 1.43
C ALA A 209 22.36 1.45 0.76
N LEU A 210 21.84 2.52 1.42
CA LEU A 210 21.71 3.85 0.82
C LEU A 210 23.00 4.40 0.23
N PRO A 211 24.19 4.26 0.86
CA PRO A 211 25.45 4.72 0.26
C PRO A 211 25.81 4.05 -1.08
N LEU A 212 25.24 2.89 -1.38
CA LEU A 212 25.48 2.09 -2.58
C LEU A 212 24.49 2.37 -3.72
N ILE A 213 23.47 3.18 -3.45
CA ILE A 213 22.33 3.43 -4.34
C ILE A 213 22.50 4.79 -5.01
N ARG A 214 22.14 4.88 -6.29
CA ARG A 214 22.18 6.14 -7.05
C ARG A 214 20.98 7.03 -6.75
N ASP A 215 21.18 8.32 -6.92
CA ASP A 215 20.12 9.31 -6.90
C ASP A 215 19.27 9.28 -8.20
N PRO A 216 17.98 9.54 -8.08
CA PRO A 216 17.23 9.75 -6.85
C PRO A 216 16.80 8.43 -6.17
N VAL A 217 16.44 8.52 -4.89
CA VAL A 217 15.61 7.51 -4.23
C VAL A 217 14.15 7.86 -4.49
N PHE A 218 13.44 6.97 -5.16
CA PHE A 218 12.05 7.19 -5.53
C PHE A 218 11.10 6.85 -4.39
N THR A 219 9.92 7.48 -4.39
CA THR A 219 8.76 7.04 -3.63
C THR A 219 7.48 7.26 -4.45
N VAL A 220 6.37 6.69 -3.98
CA VAL A 220 5.17 6.43 -4.78
C VAL A 220 4.17 7.58 -4.89
N SER A 221 4.47 8.71 -4.24
CA SER A 221 3.78 9.99 -4.47
C SER A 221 4.65 11.17 -4.05
N GLU A 222 4.40 12.34 -4.67
CA GLU A 222 5.14 13.57 -4.35
C GLU A 222 4.85 14.05 -2.92
N GLN A 223 3.59 13.92 -2.45
CA GLN A 223 3.26 14.28 -1.08
C GLN A 223 3.91 13.32 -0.08
N PHE A 224 4.00 12.02 -0.38
CA PHE A 224 4.66 11.10 0.53
C PHE A 224 6.18 11.38 0.64
N ALA A 225 6.82 11.77 -0.45
CA ALA A 225 8.21 12.25 -0.39
C ALA A 225 8.36 13.45 0.55
N LEU A 226 7.40 14.38 0.52
CA LEU A 226 7.36 15.51 1.43
C LEU A 226 7.07 15.05 2.88
N ASP A 227 6.11 14.17 3.08
CA ASP A 227 5.74 13.64 4.41
C ASP A 227 6.93 12.93 5.09
N LEU A 228 7.74 12.18 4.34
CA LEU A 228 8.95 11.51 4.85
C LEU A 228 9.93 12.51 5.49
N SER A 229 9.93 13.76 5.05
CA SER A 229 10.85 14.81 5.54
C SER A 229 10.19 15.78 6.53
N THR A 230 8.86 15.90 6.57
CA THR A 230 8.16 16.97 7.31
C THR A 230 7.16 16.50 8.33
N GLU A 231 6.59 15.29 8.16
CA GLU A 231 5.60 14.76 9.09
C GLU A 231 6.28 14.04 10.27
N ILE A 232 5.89 14.38 11.50
CA ILE A 232 6.49 13.85 12.75
C ILE A 232 6.54 12.33 12.77
N LEU A 233 5.44 11.66 12.40
CA LEU A 233 5.39 10.19 12.37
C LEU A 233 6.49 9.62 11.47
N GLN A 234 6.72 10.22 10.32
CA GLN A 234 7.70 9.74 9.35
C GLN A 234 9.13 10.14 9.75
N SER A 235 9.39 11.44 9.81
CA SER A 235 10.73 11.98 9.95
C SER A 235 11.38 11.75 11.33
N GLU A 236 10.56 11.74 12.41
CA GLU A 236 11.08 11.67 13.77
C GLU A 236 10.89 10.30 14.45
N ILE A 237 10.03 9.43 13.89
CA ILE A 237 9.69 8.16 14.53
C ILE A 237 10.01 6.95 13.64
N MET A 238 9.58 6.96 12.37
CA MET A 238 9.78 5.80 11.51
C MET A 238 11.16 5.76 10.85
N ILE A 239 11.65 6.90 10.33
CA ILE A 239 12.92 6.96 9.58
C ILE A 239 13.97 7.95 10.13
N PRO A 240 14.05 8.26 11.45
CA PRO A 240 15.02 9.22 11.96
C PRO A 240 16.47 8.80 11.71
N HIS A 241 16.75 7.49 11.66
CA HIS A 241 18.06 6.89 11.44
C HIS A 241 18.61 7.15 10.04
N ILE A 242 17.76 7.22 9.02
CA ILE A 242 18.16 7.44 7.61
C ILE A 242 17.76 8.82 7.08
N GLY A 243 17.00 9.61 7.83
CA GLY A 243 16.37 10.85 7.34
C GLY A 243 17.37 11.87 6.79
N THR A 244 18.53 12.01 7.41
CA THR A 244 19.58 12.96 6.97
C THR A 244 20.15 12.59 5.60
N GLU A 245 20.36 11.30 5.33
CA GLU A 245 20.89 10.83 4.05
C GLU A 245 19.78 10.76 2.99
N LEU A 246 18.60 10.29 3.38
CA LEU A 246 17.49 10.01 2.49
C LEU A 246 16.81 11.29 1.97
N THR A 247 16.52 12.27 2.84
CA THR A 247 15.72 13.47 2.51
C THR A 247 16.22 14.23 1.29
N PRO A 248 17.53 14.55 1.14
CA PRO A 248 18.00 15.31 -0.02
C PRO A 248 17.95 14.53 -1.35
N ARG A 249 17.71 13.22 -1.29
CA ARG A 249 17.74 12.31 -2.44
C ARG A 249 16.34 11.86 -2.88
N LEU A 250 15.30 12.19 -2.09
CA LEU A 250 13.93 11.78 -2.34
C LEU A 250 13.35 12.41 -3.59
N LEU A 251 12.70 11.60 -4.41
CA LEU A 251 11.86 12.02 -5.52
C LEU A 251 10.52 11.27 -5.48
N GLY A 252 9.46 12.00 -5.19
CA GLY A 252 8.10 11.47 -5.29
C GLY A 252 7.68 11.31 -6.75
N VAL A 253 7.18 10.14 -7.10
CA VAL A 253 6.63 9.84 -8.42
C VAL A 253 5.27 9.19 -8.22
N ASN A 254 4.21 9.92 -8.55
CA ASN A 254 2.85 9.42 -8.37
C ASN A 254 2.64 8.13 -9.17
N ASN A 255 2.15 7.08 -8.50
CA ASN A 255 1.69 5.88 -9.18
C ASN A 255 0.54 6.18 -10.13
N GLY A 256 0.35 5.35 -11.14
CA GLY A 256 -0.87 5.31 -11.93
C GLY A 256 -2.03 4.68 -11.14
N ALA A 257 -3.23 4.80 -11.67
CA ALA A 257 -4.40 4.14 -11.10
C ALA A 257 -4.28 2.61 -11.19
N PHE A 258 -4.64 1.92 -10.09
CA PHE A 258 -4.51 0.46 -9.99
C PHE A 258 -5.61 -0.31 -10.72
N VAL A 259 -6.73 0.34 -10.99
CA VAL A 259 -7.88 -0.26 -11.66
C VAL A 259 -8.36 0.62 -12.80
N LYS A 260 -9.06 0.03 -13.75
CA LYS A 260 -9.77 0.77 -14.80
C LYS A 260 -11.12 1.25 -14.31
N ASN A 261 -11.66 2.30 -14.92
CA ASN A 261 -13.03 2.73 -14.65
C ASN A 261 -14.00 1.56 -14.89
N SER A 262 -14.73 1.20 -13.83
CA SER A 262 -15.68 0.07 -13.85
C SER A 262 -17.11 0.49 -14.17
N ILE A 263 -17.35 1.80 -14.31
CA ILE A 263 -18.68 2.35 -14.66
C ILE A 263 -18.87 2.20 -16.16
N PRO A 264 -19.96 1.56 -16.63
CA PRO A 264 -20.24 1.42 -18.05
C PRO A 264 -20.37 2.78 -18.75
N ASP A 265 -19.94 2.87 -20.01
CA ASP A 265 -19.98 4.12 -20.79
C ASP A 265 -21.39 4.68 -20.92
N GLU A 266 -22.41 3.83 -21.06
CA GLU A 266 -23.84 4.20 -21.09
C GLU A 266 -24.34 4.84 -19.80
N VAL A 267 -23.62 4.69 -18.70
CA VAL A 267 -23.89 5.32 -17.40
C VAL A 267 -23.01 6.55 -17.22
N TYR A 268 -21.71 6.42 -17.52
CA TYR A 268 -20.72 7.45 -17.25
C TYR A 268 -20.83 8.67 -18.16
N ILE A 269 -21.00 8.45 -19.49
CA ILE A 269 -21.07 9.56 -20.47
C ILE A 269 -22.26 10.49 -20.18
N PRO A 270 -23.51 10.01 -20.02
CA PRO A 270 -24.60 10.90 -19.65
C PRO A 270 -24.40 11.60 -18.29
N ALA A 271 -23.76 10.93 -17.32
CA ALA A 271 -23.47 11.56 -16.03
C ALA A 271 -22.47 12.72 -16.15
N GLN A 272 -21.47 12.63 -17.04
CA GLN A 272 -20.56 13.73 -17.37
C GLN A 272 -21.29 14.94 -17.98
N GLU A 273 -22.39 14.71 -18.69
CA GLU A 273 -23.25 15.74 -19.29
C GLU A 273 -24.28 16.29 -18.27
N GLY A 274 -24.23 15.87 -17.01
CA GLY A 274 -25.12 16.33 -15.94
C GLY A 274 -26.39 15.48 -15.73
N ASN A 275 -26.56 14.39 -16.48
CA ASN A 275 -27.66 13.44 -16.24
C ASN A 275 -27.29 12.43 -15.14
N TYR A 276 -27.35 12.88 -13.89
CA TYR A 276 -26.95 12.07 -12.74
C TYR A 276 -27.89 10.92 -12.39
N SER A 277 -29.08 10.86 -13.01
CA SER A 277 -30.01 9.73 -12.81
C SER A 277 -29.43 8.40 -13.28
N THR A 278 -28.58 8.40 -14.31
CA THR A 278 -27.94 7.19 -14.82
C THR A 278 -27.03 6.54 -13.80
N ILE A 279 -26.14 7.33 -13.18
CA ILE A 279 -25.22 6.82 -12.13
C ILE A 279 -25.97 6.52 -10.83
N HIS A 280 -27.01 7.25 -10.49
CA HIS A 280 -27.88 6.95 -9.34
C HIS A 280 -28.51 5.57 -9.50
N ASN A 281 -29.15 5.31 -10.64
CA ASN A 281 -29.78 4.01 -10.92
C ASN A 281 -28.76 2.85 -10.93
N TRP A 282 -27.58 3.08 -11.51
CA TRP A 282 -26.51 2.10 -11.50
C TRP A 282 -26.06 1.74 -10.07
N LYS A 283 -25.91 2.73 -9.20
CA LYS A 283 -25.57 2.51 -7.78
C LYS A 283 -26.68 1.77 -7.05
N THR A 284 -27.95 2.11 -7.29
CA THR A 284 -29.12 1.40 -6.73
C THR A 284 -29.13 -0.07 -7.13
N THR A 285 -28.92 -0.37 -8.41
CA THR A 285 -28.81 -1.77 -8.90
C THR A 285 -27.64 -2.51 -8.23
N ASN A 286 -26.49 -1.85 -8.04
CA ASN A 286 -25.36 -2.46 -7.32
C ASN A 286 -25.69 -2.71 -5.84
N ARG A 287 -26.49 -1.87 -5.16
CA ARG A 287 -26.98 -2.11 -3.80
C ARG A 287 -27.87 -3.35 -3.74
N GLU A 288 -28.76 -3.51 -4.72
CA GLU A 288 -29.60 -4.73 -4.83
C GLU A 288 -28.75 -5.99 -5.00
N HIS A 289 -27.74 -5.95 -5.87
CA HIS A 289 -26.77 -7.03 -6.06
C HIS A 289 -25.97 -7.31 -4.78
N ALA A 290 -25.58 -6.26 -4.05
CA ALA A 290 -24.87 -6.39 -2.78
C ALA A 290 -25.72 -7.14 -1.75
N PHE A 291 -26.99 -6.76 -1.58
CA PHE A 291 -27.89 -7.46 -0.67
C PHE A 291 -28.14 -8.91 -1.11
N ALA A 292 -28.34 -9.15 -2.40
CA ALA A 292 -28.49 -10.49 -2.92
C ALA A 292 -27.26 -11.39 -2.69
N ALA A 293 -26.05 -10.81 -2.69
CA ALA A 293 -24.83 -11.53 -2.35
C ALA A 293 -24.69 -11.74 -0.83
N ILE A 294 -25.01 -10.73 -0.02
CA ILE A 294 -24.98 -10.79 1.45
C ILE A 294 -25.99 -11.83 1.97
N ASP A 295 -27.21 -11.88 1.42
CA ASP A 295 -28.27 -12.81 1.83
C ASP A 295 -27.92 -14.29 1.55
N LYS A 296 -26.95 -14.56 0.67
CA LYS A 296 -26.43 -15.91 0.39
C LYS A 296 -25.32 -16.32 1.36
N LEU A 297 -24.76 -15.39 2.14
CA LEU A 297 -23.71 -15.71 3.07
C LEU A 297 -24.23 -16.57 4.23
N SER A 298 -23.48 -17.63 4.53
CA SER A 298 -23.67 -18.43 5.73
C SER A 298 -22.53 -18.12 6.70
N PRO A 299 -22.80 -17.45 7.82
CA PRO A 299 -21.77 -17.16 8.81
C PRO A 299 -21.08 -18.43 9.30
N SER A 300 -19.76 -18.40 9.38
CA SER A 300 -18.94 -19.49 9.93
C SER A 300 -17.76 -18.89 10.71
N GLU A 301 -16.96 -19.72 11.38
CA GLU A 301 -15.74 -19.27 12.04
C GLU A 301 -14.75 -18.62 11.05
N SER A 302 -14.68 -19.14 9.83
CA SER A 302 -13.79 -18.60 8.77
C SER A 302 -14.37 -17.41 8.01
N THR A 303 -15.70 -17.22 8.08
CA THR A 303 -16.43 -16.13 7.42
C THR A 303 -17.40 -15.47 8.40
N PRO A 304 -16.90 -14.89 9.50
CA PRO A 304 -17.75 -14.24 10.49
C PRO A 304 -18.34 -12.96 9.93
N ILE A 305 -19.64 -12.75 10.18
CA ILE A 305 -20.33 -11.50 9.87
C ILE A 305 -20.57 -10.77 11.19
N TRP A 306 -20.18 -9.49 11.23
CA TRP A 306 -20.37 -8.63 12.39
C TRP A 306 -21.53 -7.67 12.15
N GLY A 307 -22.43 -7.57 13.11
CA GLY A 307 -23.70 -6.85 12.99
C GLY A 307 -24.88 -7.80 12.72
N ASP A 308 -26.03 -7.25 12.44
CA ASP A 308 -27.28 -7.99 12.25
C ASP A 308 -27.85 -7.73 10.86
N LEU A 309 -27.73 -8.72 9.97
CA LEU A 309 -28.19 -8.62 8.58
C LEU A 309 -29.70 -8.39 8.44
N GLN A 310 -30.50 -8.81 9.43
CA GLN A 310 -31.97 -8.64 9.41
C GLN A 310 -32.38 -7.24 9.87
N ARG A 311 -31.59 -6.66 10.78
CA ARG A 311 -31.86 -5.32 11.33
C ARG A 311 -31.19 -4.22 10.52
N PHE A 312 -30.14 -4.55 9.74
CA PHE A 312 -29.43 -3.55 8.94
C PHE A 312 -30.41 -2.87 7.97
N ASP A 313 -30.51 -1.55 8.10
CA ASP A 313 -31.44 -0.77 7.29
C ASP A 313 -30.97 -0.69 5.83
N ARG A 314 -31.80 -1.18 4.94
CA ARG A 314 -31.59 -1.28 3.49
C ARG A 314 -32.15 -0.09 2.70
N GLY A 315 -32.54 0.99 3.40
CA GLY A 315 -33.07 2.21 2.78
C GLY A 315 -32.03 3.00 2.00
N ASP A 316 -32.46 4.14 1.44
CA ASP A 316 -31.63 5.00 0.59
C ASP A 316 -30.73 5.97 1.41
N ALA A 317 -30.16 5.48 2.49
CA ALA A 317 -29.15 6.20 3.26
C ALA A 317 -27.79 6.20 2.54
N PRO A 318 -26.89 7.18 2.78
CA PRO A 318 -25.52 7.10 2.30
C PRO A 318 -24.77 5.93 2.94
N TRP A 319 -24.09 5.14 2.12
CA TRP A 319 -23.22 4.06 2.56
C TRP A 319 -21.77 4.52 2.58
N PHE A 320 -21.15 4.39 3.73
CA PHE A 320 -19.73 4.62 3.93
C PHE A 320 -19.00 3.27 3.99
N VAL A 321 -17.99 3.08 3.17
CA VAL A 321 -17.22 1.84 3.12
C VAL A 321 -15.78 2.09 3.53
N MET A 322 -15.22 1.17 4.33
CA MET A 322 -13.80 1.13 4.62
C MET A 322 -13.28 -0.29 4.35
N ALA A 323 -12.24 -0.40 3.53
CA ALA A 323 -11.68 -1.68 3.13
C ALA A 323 -10.15 -1.66 3.18
N GLY A 324 -9.55 -2.85 3.29
CA GLY A 324 -8.10 -3.05 3.25
C GLY A 324 -7.58 -3.82 4.45
N ARG A 325 -6.27 -4.14 4.42
CA ARG A 325 -5.60 -4.83 5.53
C ARG A 325 -5.61 -3.94 6.77
N ASP A 326 -5.92 -4.53 7.91
CA ASP A 326 -5.71 -3.88 9.18
C ASP A 326 -4.21 -3.82 9.48
N ASP A 327 -3.72 -2.60 9.59
CA ASP A 327 -2.40 -2.28 10.11
C ASP A 327 -2.60 -1.18 11.16
N SER A 328 -2.38 -1.55 12.41
CA SER A 328 -2.62 -0.70 13.57
C SER A 328 -1.78 0.59 13.56
N ARG A 329 -0.69 0.62 12.82
CA ARG A 329 0.20 1.76 12.68
C ARG A 329 -0.10 2.62 11.46
N GLN A 330 -0.95 2.14 10.54
CA GLN A 330 -1.19 2.80 9.25
C GLN A 330 -2.67 3.14 8.99
N LYS A 331 -3.58 2.16 8.99
CA LYS A 331 -4.90 2.29 8.35
C LYS A 331 -5.96 3.02 9.16
N GLY A 332 -5.80 3.15 10.49
CA GLY A 332 -6.68 3.96 11.32
C GLY A 332 -8.12 3.42 11.47
N TYR A 333 -8.32 2.09 11.46
CA TYR A 333 -9.64 1.49 11.70
C TYR A 333 -10.22 1.87 13.06
N GLU A 334 -9.38 1.94 14.11
CA GLU A 334 -9.84 2.40 15.42
C GLU A 334 -10.31 3.85 15.40
N LEU A 335 -9.59 4.72 14.66
CA LEU A 335 -9.95 6.12 14.47
C LEU A 335 -11.33 6.24 13.79
N ALA A 336 -11.56 5.46 12.72
CA ALA A 336 -12.87 5.41 12.06
C ALA A 336 -13.96 4.99 13.03
N CYS A 337 -13.74 3.94 13.84
CA CYS A 337 -14.73 3.48 14.80
C CYS A 337 -15.05 4.51 15.88
N ILE A 338 -14.07 5.29 16.36
CA ILE A 338 -14.30 6.38 17.31
C ILE A 338 -15.17 7.46 16.67
N ALA A 339 -14.81 7.92 15.46
CA ALA A 339 -15.55 8.95 14.75
C ALA A 339 -17.00 8.53 14.44
N ILE A 340 -17.19 7.28 13.99
CA ILE A 340 -18.50 6.72 13.69
C ILE A 340 -19.34 6.54 14.95
N ASP A 341 -18.75 6.10 16.07
CA ASP A 341 -19.47 6.06 17.36
C ASP A 341 -19.95 7.44 17.79
N GLN A 342 -19.09 8.46 17.67
CA GLN A 342 -19.46 9.84 17.96
C GLN A 342 -20.56 10.35 17.03
N PHE A 343 -20.50 10.01 15.74
CA PHE A 343 -21.50 10.38 14.73
C PHE A 343 -22.85 9.72 15.02
N LEU A 344 -22.89 8.40 15.20
CA LEU A 344 -24.12 7.60 15.36
C LEU A 344 -24.85 7.87 16.69
N ARG A 345 -24.21 8.47 17.69
CA ARG A 345 -24.91 8.94 18.91
C ARG A 345 -25.94 10.02 18.64
N LYS A 346 -25.82 10.73 17.52
CA LYS A 346 -26.65 11.91 17.20
C LYS A 346 -27.30 11.84 15.82
N ASN A 347 -26.90 10.87 14.99
CA ASN A 347 -27.32 10.77 13.60
C ASN A 347 -27.51 9.29 13.21
N ASP A 348 -28.67 8.93 12.71
CA ASP A 348 -29.04 7.57 12.26
C ASP A 348 -29.13 7.46 10.72
N GLN A 349 -28.83 8.52 9.99
CA GLN A 349 -29.08 8.65 8.55
C GLN A 349 -27.96 8.08 7.66
N ALA A 350 -26.98 7.40 8.23
CA ALA A 350 -25.87 6.82 7.46
C ALA A 350 -25.65 5.34 7.78
N ARG A 351 -25.01 4.61 6.86
CA ARG A 351 -24.66 3.19 7.00
C ARG A 351 -23.18 3.01 6.80
N PHE A 352 -22.57 2.14 7.59
CA PHE A 352 -21.13 1.90 7.60
C PHE A 352 -20.86 0.41 7.36
N ILE A 353 -20.02 0.10 6.37
CA ILE A 353 -19.70 -1.26 5.99
C ILE A 353 -18.18 -1.43 5.97
N PHE A 354 -17.68 -2.35 6.78
CA PHE A 354 -16.26 -2.60 6.94
C PHE A 354 -15.84 -3.90 6.26
N PHE A 355 -14.74 -3.87 5.53
CA PHE A 355 -14.05 -5.02 4.96
C PHE A 355 -12.59 -5.06 5.46
N PRO A 356 -12.35 -5.24 6.76
CA PRO A 356 -11.01 -5.36 7.27
C PRO A 356 -10.46 -6.74 6.91
N ILE A 357 -9.29 -6.77 6.28
CA ILE A 357 -8.49 -7.99 6.22
C ILE A 357 -7.66 -8.02 7.49
N PRO A 358 -7.86 -9.02 8.38
CA PRO A 358 -7.11 -9.06 9.63
C PRO A 358 -5.60 -9.04 9.40
N GLY A 359 -4.89 -8.20 10.16
CA GLY A 359 -3.43 -8.13 10.20
C GLY A 359 -2.82 -9.27 11.02
N ASP A 360 -1.63 -9.04 11.56
CA ASP A 360 -0.84 -10.06 12.27
C ASP A 360 -1.53 -10.57 13.54
N GLU A 361 -2.36 -9.74 14.18
CA GLU A 361 -3.12 -10.09 15.39
C GLU A 361 -4.44 -10.84 15.10
N GLY A 362 -4.75 -11.04 13.83
CA GLY A 362 -5.93 -11.74 13.40
C GLY A 362 -7.25 -11.05 13.80
N LEU A 363 -8.34 -11.82 13.86
CA LEU A 363 -9.66 -11.31 14.26
C LEU A 363 -9.71 -10.66 15.64
N PRO A 364 -8.98 -11.15 16.66
CA PRO A 364 -8.92 -10.49 17.94
C PRO A 364 -8.42 -9.06 17.91
N GLY A 365 -7.46 -8.70 17.03
CA GLY A 365 -6.93 -7.35 16.89
C GLY A 365 -7.97 -6.31 16.47
N ILE A 366 -9.00 -6.74 15.73
CA ILE A 366 -10.03 -5.86 15.17
C ILE A 366 -11.41 -6.00 15.86
N GLN A 367 -11.48 -6.53 17.09
CA GLN A 367 -12.74 -6.72 17.85
C GLN A 367 -13.51 -5.41 18.06
N PHE A 368 -12.86 -4.27 18.10
CA PHE A 368 -13.52 -2.97 18.26
C PHE A 368 -14.48 -2.65 17.09
N ILE A 369 -14.26 -3.19 15.89
CA ILE A 369 -15.21 -3.09 14.76
C ILE A 369 -16.45 -3.94 15.05
N ARG A 370 -16.25 -5.15 15.58
CA ARG A 370 -17.34 -6.02 16.01
C ARG A 370 -18.20 -5.38 17.11
N GLU A 371 -17.54 -4.77 18.11
CA GLU A 371 -18.24 -4.06 19.19
C GLU A 371 -19.11 -2.91 18.64
N LEU A 372 -18.58 -2.13 17.67
CA LEU A 372 -19.32 -1.07 17.02
C LEU A 372 -20.54 -1.60 16.25
N ALA A 373 -20.37 -2.70 15.51
CA ALA A 373 -21.44 -3.32 14.73
C ALA A 373 -22.57 -3.88 15.61
N TYR A 374 -22.25 -4.44 16.78
CA TYR A 374 -23.27 -4.87 17.74
C TYR A 374 -23.94 -3.72 18.47
N LYS A 375 -23.25 -2.62 18.67
CA LYS A 375 -23.82 -1.41 19.29
C LYS A 375 -24.81 -0.70 18.37
N TYR A 376 -24.58 -0.74 17.06
CA TYR A 376 -25.39 -0.09 16.04
C TYR A 376 -25.84 -1.07 14.95
N PRO A 377 -26.69 -2.07 15.29
CA PRO A 377 -27.01 -3.18 14.38
C PRO A 377 -27.83 -2.76 13.14
N GLU A 378 -28.46 -1.58 13.15
CA GLU A 378 -29.19 -1.04 12.00
C GLU A 378 -28.28 -0.24 11.04
N GLN A 379 -27.09 0.17 11.50
CA GLN A 379 -26.22 1.08 10.78
C GLN A 379 -24.85 0.50 10.42
N VAL A 380 -24.38 -0.56 11.08
CA VAL A 380 -22.99 -1.03 10.92
C VAL A 380 -22.92 -2.51 10.62
N LEU A 381 -22.19 -2.85 9.55
CA LEU A 381 -21.81 -4.24 9.20
C LEU A 381 -20.29 -4.38 9.06
N GLY A 382 -19.77 -5.57 9.38
CA GLY A 382 -18.36 -5.90 9.18
C GLY A 382 -18.19 -7.31 8.57
N PHE A 383 -17.32 -7.39 7.57
CA PHE A 383 -16.96 -8.62 6.85
C PHE A 383 -15.44 -8.81 6.91
N PRO A 384 -14.89 -9.36 8.01
CA PRO A 384 -13.44 -9.49 8.20
C PRO A 384 -12.86 -10.70 7.46
N PHE A 385 -13.20 -10.81 6.18
CA PHE A 385 -12.73 -11.86 5.27
C PHE A 385 -12.83 -11.39 3.82
N LEU A 386 -12.20 -12.12 2.90
CA LEU A 386 -12.28 -11.82 1.47
C LEU A 386 -13.67 -12.19 0.91
N PHE A 387 -14.58 -11.24 0.91
CA PHE A 387 -15.93 -11.38 0.36
C PHE A 387 -15.93 -11.20 -1.16
N ARG A 388 -15.35 -12.16 -1.89
CA ARG A 388 -15.13 -12.04 -3.35
C ARG A 388 -16.40 -11.82 -4.16
N GLU A 389 -17.50 -12.51 -3.81
CA GLU A 389 -18.74 -12.50 -4.58
C GLU A 389 -19.55 -11.21 -4.40
N GLY A 390 -19.42 -10.51 -3.27
CA GLY A 390 -20.23 -9.33 -2.94
C GLY A 390 -19.47 -8.04 -2.79
N PHE A 391 -18.16 -8.09 -2.59
CA PHE A 391 -17.33 -6.90 -2.30
C PHE A 391 -17.51 -5.79 -3.34
N PHE A 392 -17.36 -6.11 -4.63
CA PHE A 392 -17.49 -5.10 -5.68
C PHE A 392 -18.90 -4.54 -5.82
N ALA A 393 -19.94 -5.34 -5.55
CA ALA A 393 -21.31 -4.85 -5.55
C ALA A 393 -21.55 -3.87 -4.38
N VAL A 394 -21.07 -4.20 -3.17
CA VAL A 394 -21.10 -3.27 -2.03
C VAL A 394 -20.31 -2.01 -2.35
N LEU A 395 -19.09 -2.16 -2.87
CA LEU A 395 -18.23 -1.03 -3.21
C LEU A 395 -18.93 -0.08 -4.20
N ARG A 396 -19.43 -0.59 -5.33
CA ARG A 396 -20.11 0.21 -6.37
C ARG A 396 -21.43 0.81 -5.89
N GLY A 397 -22.11 0.17 -4.95
CA GLY A 397 -23.31 0.71 -4.29
C GLY A 397 -22.99 1.75 -3.22
N ALA A 398 -21.77 1.79 -2.69
CA ALA A 398 -21.35 2.71 -1.63
C ALA A 398 -21.33 4.17 -2.10
N THR A 399 -21.64 5.09 -1.19
CA THR A 399 -21.61 6.52 -1.44
C THR A 399 -20.19 7.07 -1.28
N PHE A 400 -19.55 6.79 -0.14
CA PHE A 400 -18.20 7.25 0.16
C PHE A 400 -17.30 6.13 0.66
N GLY A 401 -16.05 6.15 0.22
CA GLY A 401 -14.95 5.41 0.83
C GLY A 401 -14.22 6.25 1.86
N ILE A 402 -13.91 5.65 3.03
CA ILE A 402 -13.21 6.32 4.12
C ILE A 402 -11.77 5.84 4.19
N MET A 403 -10.82 6.77 4.21
CA MET A 403 -9.39 6.51 4.34
C MET A 403 -8.80 7.33 5.50
N PRO A 404 -8.91 6.85 6.75
CA PRO A 404 -8.45 7.58 7.93
C PRO A 404 -7.00 7.27 8.29
N SER A 405 -6.19 6.93 7.30
CA SER A 405 -4.82 6.46 7.46
C SER A 405 -3.93 7.47 8.21
N TYR A 406 -3.12 7.00 9.15
CA TYR A 406 -2.12 7.81 9.85
C TYR A 406 -1.02 8.28 8.92
N TYR A 407 -0.65 7.45 7.98
CA TYR A 407 0.13 7.81 6.79
C TYR A 407 -0.32 6.93 5.61
N GLU A 408 -0.16 7.44 4.40
CA GLU A 408 -0.56 6.67 3.22
C GLU A 408 0.35 7.03 2.04
N PRO A 409 1.28 6.16 1.66
CA PRO A 409 2.22 6.45 0.59
C PRO A 409 1.56 6.85 -0.72
N PHE A 410 0.53 6.12 -1.16
CA PHE A 410 -0.28 6.48 -2.31
C PHE A 410 -1.77 6.50 -1.98
N GLY A 411 -2.32 5.39 -1.47
CA GLY A 411 -3.72 5.27 -1.08
C GLY A 411 -4.63 4.81 -2.21
N MET A 412 -5.82 4.38 -1.80
CA MET A 412 -6.81 3.74 -2.68
C MET A 412 -7.93 4.68 -3.15
N ALA A 413 -7.76 6.00 -3.10
CA ALA A 413 -8.80 6.92 -3.60
C ALA A 413 -9.06 6.72 -5.09
N ASN A 414 -8.03 6.40 -5.87
CA ASN A 414 -8.18 6.04 -7.28
C ASN A 414 -9.10 4.83 -7.48
N GLU A 415 -8.97 3.79 -6.66
CA GLU A 415 -9.82 2.59 -6.72
C GLU A 415 -11.27 2.91 -6.34
N TYR A 416 -11.47 3.76 -5.33
CA TYR A 416 -12.81 4.21 -4.96
C TYR A 416 -13.47 4.98 -6.10
N TYR A 417 -12.84 6.03 -6.62
CA TYR A 417 -13.43 6.83 -7.72
C TYR A 417 -13.74 5.98 -8.96
N LEU A 418 -12.80 5.13 -9.38
CA LEU A 418 -12.97 4.28 -10.57
C LEU A 418 -13.96 3.13 -10.37
N ASN A 419 -14.42 2.90 -9.13
CA ASN A 419 -15.58 2.06 -8.82
C ASN A 419 -16.85 2.87 -8.46
N GLY A 420 -16.88 4.15 -8.78
CA GLY A 420 -18.06 5.00 -8.58
C GLY A 420 -18.31 5.38 -7.12
N VAL A 421 -17.27 5.51 -6.31
CA VAL A 421 -17.35 5.84 -4.88
C VAL A 421 -16.68 7.18 -4.61
N GLY A 422 -17.39 8.12 -3.97
CA GLY A 422 -16.80 9.36 -3.50
C GLY A 422 -15.78 9.11 -2.38
N CYS A 423 -14.90 10.05 -2.10
CA CYS A 423 -13.80 9.83 -1.16
C CYS A 423 -13.83 10.78 0.02
N ILE A 424 -13.56 10.24 1.20
CA ILE A 424 -13.21 10.96 2.42
C ILE A 424 -11.84 10.45 2.87
N GLY A 425 -10.85 11.33 3.00
CA GLY A 425 -9.51 10.93 3.37
C GLY A 425 -8.85 11.87 4.37
N ARG A 426 -7.94 11.32 5.20
CA ARG A 426 -7.01 12.17 5.95
C ARG A 426 -6.00 12.79 4.98
N ALA A 427 -5.74 14.08 5.11
CA ALA A 427 -4.78 14.79 4.25
C ALA A 427 -3.34 14.35 4.58
N THR A 428 -2.91 13.22 3.99
CA THR A 428 -1.58 12.62 4.13
C THR A 428 -1.21 11.87 2.87
N GLY A 429 0.06 11.87 2.48
CA GLY A 429 0.59 11.16 1.33
C GLY A 429 -0.25 11.32 0.06
N GLY A 430 -0.32 10.28 -0.73
CA GLY A 430 -1.05 10.31 -2.01
C GLY A 430 -2.55 10.58 -1.90
N ILE A 431 -3.18 10.37 -0.73
CA ILE A 431 -4.58 10.75 -0.50
C ILE A 431 -4.78 12.26 -0.75
N THR A 432 -3.85 13.09 -0.24
CA THR A 432 -3.91 14.55 -0.42
C THR A 432 -3.91 14.95 -1.89
N GLN A 433 -3.15 14.23 -2.72
CA GLN A 433 -3.04 14.52 -4.16
C GLN A 433 -4.21 13.96 -4.97
N GLN A 434 -4.80 12.84 -4.53
CA GLN A 434 -5.90 12.19 -5.26
C GLN A 434 -7.27 12.82 -4.99
N ILE A 435 -7.44 13.55 -3.87
CA ILE A 435 -8.71 14.17 -3.50
C ILE A 435 -8.59 15.69 -3.56
N VAL A 436 -9.31 16.31 -4.50
CA VAL A 436 -9.51 17.77 -4.51
C VAL A 436 -10.58 18.10 -3.48
N PRO A 437 -10.27 18.78 -2.36
CA PRO A 437 -11.23 18.97 -1.28
C PRO A 437 -12.32 19.96 -1.65
N HIS A 438 -13.54 19.71 -1.18
CA HIS A 438 -14.60 20.70 -1.19
C HIS A 438 -14.28 21.79 -0.17
N ARG A 439 -14.04 23.03 -0.64
CA ARG A 439 -13.49 24.13 0.17
C ARG A 439 -14.52 24.89 1.00
N GLN A 440 -15.82 24.63 0.80
CA GLN A 440 -16.92 25.34 1.46
C GLN A 440 -17.58 24.50 2.56
N VAL A 441 -16.83 23.61 3.19
CA VAL A 441 -17.29 22.75 4.29
C VAL A 441 -16.47 23.03 5.55
N SER A 442 -17.05 22.72 6.72
CA SER A 442 -16.41 22.97 8.01
C SER A 442 -15.13 22.16 8.21
N SER A 443 -15.07 20.97 7.64
CA SER A 443 -13.88 20.10 7.67
C SER A 443 -12.69 20.60 6.84
N PHE A 444 -12.88 21.63 5.98
CA PHE A 444 -11.77 22.29 5.28
C PHE A 444 -11.05 23.27 6.22
N THR A 445 -10.39 22.72 7.22
CA THR A 445 -9.65 23.45 8.26
C THR A 445 -8.34 24.07 7.71
N PRO A 446 -7.69 24.99 8.46
CA PRO A 446 -6.37 25.49 8.08
C PRO A 446 -5.33 24.38 7.84
N ALA A 447 -5.35 23.30 8.63
CA ALA A 447 -4.45 22.16 8.50
C ALA A 447 -4.66 21.39 7.16
N VAL A 448 -5.92 21.21 6.74
CA VAL A 448 -6.25 20.65 5.41
C VAL A 448 -5.85 21.62 4.30
N LYS A 449 -6.19 22.90 4.47
CA LYS A 449 -5.93 23.94 3.47
C LYS A 449 -4.46 24.05 3.12
N TRP A 450 -3.59 24.08 4.15
CA TRP A 450 -2.15 24.19 3.96
C TRP A 450 -1.59 23.06 3.08
N ARG A 451 -2.04 21.82 3.30
CA ARG A 451 -1.60 20.63 2.53
C ARG A 451 -2.20 20.59 1.12
N ALA A 452 -3.50 20.84 1.01
CA ALA A 452 -4.21 20.77 -0.26
C ALA A 452 -3.78 21.88 -1.24
N ASP A 453 -3.48 23.07 -0.76
CA ASP A 453 -3.08 24.22 -1.60
C ASP A 453 -1.71 24.02 -2.27
N GLN A 454 -0.95 23.01 -1.88
CA GLN A 454 0.31 22.62 -2.56
C GLN A 454 0.04 21.90 -3.89
N TRP A 455 -1.09 21.20 -4.00
CA TRP A 455 -1.40 20.30 -5.12
C TRP A 455 -2.60 20.77 -5.96
N HIS A 456 -3.51 21.50 -5.36
CA HIS A 456 -4.80 21.83 -5.97
C HIS A 456 -4.99 23.34 -6.07
N LEU A 457 -5.25 23.80 -7.29
CA LEU A 457 -5.64 25.19 -7.50
C LEU A 457 -6.95 25.48 -6.74
N LYS A 458 -7.11 26.73 -6.26
CA LYS A 458 -8.33 27.14 -5.56
C LYS A 458 -9.60 27.03 -6.43
N THR A 459 -9.42 27.03 -7.75
CA THR A 459 -10.48 26.91 -8.75
C THR A 459 -10.72 25.49 -9.23
N SER A 460 -9.93 24.52 -8.76
CA SER A 460 -10.13 23.12 -9.14
C SER A 460 -11.50 22.63 -8.65
N PRO A 461 -12.28 21.95 -9.51
CA PRO A 461 -13.55 21.36 -9.10
C PRO A 461 -13.36 20.37 -7.94
N PRO A 462 -14.19 20.41 -6.90
CA PRO A 462 -14.06 19.48 -5.79
C PRO A 462 -14.37 18.05 -6.23
N THR A 463 -13.66 17.08 -5.63
CA THR A 463 -13.88 15.66 -5.89
C THR A 463 -14.31 14.89 -4.64
N GLY A 464 -13.97 15.38 -3.44
CA GLY A 464 -14.27 14.71 -2.19
C GLY A 464 -14.02 15.60 -0.96
N LEU A 465 -13.86 14.96 0.18
CA LEU A 465 -13.62 15.64 1.44
C LEU A 465 -12.27 15.20 2.04
N LEU A 466 -11.54 16.16 2.55
CA LEU A 466 -10.31 15.89 3.32
C LEU A 466 -10.52 16.36 4.77
N PHE A 467 -9.93 15.64 5.70
CA PHE A 467 -9.80 16.04 7.09
C PHE A 467 -8.35 15.95 7.56
N ARG A 468 -8.03 16.67 8.62
CA ARG A 468 -6.73 16.60 9.29
C ARG A 468 -6.90 17.05 10.73
N GLU A 469 -6.17 16.41 11.65
CA GLU A 469 -6.01 16.90 13.01
C GLU A 469 -5.45 18.33 13.03
N GLN A 470 -5.62 19.02 14.15
CA GLN A 470 -5.04 20.33 14.35
C GLN A 470 -3.51 20.27 14.39
N ASP A 471 -2.84 21.29 13.87
CA ASP A 471 -1.36 21.31 13.78
C ASP A 471 -0.67 21.60 15.12
N ASP A 472 -1.38 22.17 16.10
CA ASP A 472 -0.86 22.65 17.38
C ASP A 472 -1.18 21.72 18.57
N ILE A 473 -1.24 20.41 18.33
CA ILE A 473 -1.54 19.42 19.38
C ILE A 473 -0.38 19.36 20.39
N PRO A 474 -0.66 19.60 21.70
CA PRO A 474 0.35 19.44 22.72
C PRO A 474 0.88 17.99 22.78
N ASN A 475 2.20 17.81 22.89
CA ASN A 475 2.85 16.51 22.96
C ASN A 475 2.60 15.58 21.75
N ALA A 476 2.34 16.12 20.57
CA ALA A 476 2.08 15.33 19.36
C ALA A 476 3.15 14.26 19.10
N LEU A 477 4.43 14.56 19.32
CA LEU A 477 5.53 13.59 19.16
C LEU A 477 5.35 12.35 20.05
N GLU A 478 4.97 12.55 21.33
CA GLU A 478 4.76 11.44 22.25
C GLU A 478 3.51 10.64 21.90
N ASP A 479 2.41 11.32 21.49
CA ASP A 479 1.22 10.65 20.97
C ASP A 479 1.56 9.77 19.76
N TRP A 480 2.33 10.28 18.80
CA TRP A 480 2.75 9.54 17.61
C TRP A 480 3.67 8.36 17.96
N ARG A 481 4.58 8.48 18.93
CA ARG A 481 5.37 7.36 19.45
C ARG A 481 4.49 6.25 20.01
N GLN A 482 3.48 6.60 20.78
CA GLN A 482 2.54 5.62 21.34
C GLN A 482 1.67 4.99 20.25
N ILE A 483 1.25 5.72 19.23
CA ILE A 483 0.52 5.21 18.07
C ILE A 483 1.38 4.19 17.31
N ASN A 484 2.64 4.51 17.06
CA ASN A 484 3.55 3.64 16.31
C ASN A 484 4.01 2.40 17.12
N ALA A 485 4.14 2.52 18.43
CA ALA A 485 4.60 1.43 19.31
C ALA A 485 3.49 0.44 19.68
N ALA A 486 2.23 0.84 19.56
CA ALA A 486 1.10 0.04 19.99
C ALA A 486 0.64 -0.89 18.88
N ASP A 487 1.01 -2.15 18.99
CA ASP A 487 0.23 -3.22 18.39
C ASP A 487 -1.09 -3.34 19.16
N TYR A 488 -2.18 -3.81 18.50
CA TYR A 488 -3.46 -4.08 19.17
C TYR A 488 -3.42 -5.36 20.03
N GLU A 489 -2.26 -5.72 20.52
CA GLU A 489 -2.04 -7.00 21.18
C GLU A 489 -2.99 -7.30 22.35
N ILE A 490 -3.45 -8.54 22.40
CA ILE A 490 -4.61 -9.05 23.16
C ILE A 490 -4.26 -9.49 24.57
N SER A 491 -2.99 -9.45 24.98
CA SER A 491 -2.68 -9.74 26.38
C SER A 491 -3.39 -8.73 27.31
N SER A 492 -3.80 -9.15 28.50
CA SER A 492 -4.55 -8.31 29.44
C SER A 492 -3.88 -6.96 29.76
N GLU A 493 -2.55 -6.87 29.64
CA GLU A 493 -1.80 -5.61 29.74
C GLU A 493 -1.94 -4.75 28.48
N LYS A 494 -2.22 -5.32 27.32
CA LYS A 494 -2.27 -4.68 26.01
C LYS A 494 -3.67 -4.20 25.65
N SER A 495 -4.74 -4.79 26.15
CA SER A 495 -6.08 -4.21 26.07
C SER A 495 -6.14 -2.82 26.74
N ASN A 496 -5.28 -2.61 27.75
CA ASN A 496 -5.08 -1.29 28.36
C ASN A 496 -4.38 -0.30 27.41
N ARG A 497 -3.48 -0.76 26.55
CA ARG A 497 -2.78 0.11 25.59
C ARG A 497 -3.72 0.63 24.51
N LEU A 498 -4.57 -0.22 23.93
CA LEU A 498 -5.59 0.24 22.98
C LEU A 498 -6.55 1.26 23.60
N GLN A 499 -6.99 1.03 24.84
CA GLN A 499 -7.83 2.00 25.57
C GLN A 499 -7.09 3.31 25.86
N GLN A 500 -5.79 3.26 26.15
CA GLN A 500 -4.96 4.45 26.37
C GLN A 500 -4.76 5.20 25.05
N ARG A 501 -4.42 4.48 23.97
CA ARG A 501 -4.23 5.03 22.63
C ARG A 501 -5.47 5.79 22.15
N ARG A 502 -6.67 5.25 22.37
CA ARG A 502 -7.95 5.92 22.07
C ARG A 502 -8.16 7.25 22.81
N LYS A 503 -7.43 7.48 23.91
CA LYS A 503 -7.50 8.72 24.70
C LYS A 503 -6.47 9.77 24.29
N LEU A 504 -5.52 9.42 23.42
CA LEU A 504 -4.51 10.36 22.94
C LEU A 504 -5.18 11.57 22.27
N ILE A 505 -4.63 12.75 22.52
CA ILE A 505 -5.21 14.01 22.00
C ILE A 505 -5.19 14.00 20.48
N THR A 506 -4.12 13.49 19.88
CA THR A 506 -3.96 13.34 18.42
C THR A 506 -5.05 12.45 17.82
N ILE A 507 -5.34 11.29 18.42
CA ILE A 507 -6.41 10.38 17.97
C ILE A 507 -7.79 11.04 18.12
N GLN A 508 -8.06 11.73 19.23
CA GLN A 508 -9.33 12.40 19.46
C GLN A 508 -9.53 13.58 18.50
N SER A 509 -8.47 14.34 18.21
CA SER A 509 -8.50 15.42 17.23
C SER A 509 -8.84 14.89 15.84
N MET A 510 -8.14 13.85 15.37
CA MET A 510 -8.44 13.19 14.09
C MET A 510 -9.89 12.67 14.05
N ALA A 511 -10.37 12.04 15.12
CA ALA A 511 -11.71 11.46 15.18
C ALA A 511 -12.79 12.57 15.09
N ASN A 512 -12.58 13.71 15.73
CA ASN A 512 -13.49 14.84 15.66
C ASN A 512 -13.56 15.42 14.24
N GLU A 513 -12.41 15.56 13.57
CA GLU A 513 -12.35 16.06 12.19
C GLU A 513 -12.98 15.08 11.18
N LEU A 514 -12.71 13.76 11.33
CA LEU A 514 -13.38 12.75 10.54
C LEU A 514 -14.90 12.76 10.76
N LYS A 515 -15.35 12.87 12.03
CA LYS A 515 -16.79 13.00 12.34
C LYS A 515 -17.40 14.19 11.61
N SER A 516 -16.74 15.35 11.59
CA SER A 516 -17.20 16.52 10.85
C SER A 516 -17.33 16.22 9.34
N CYS A 517 -16.36 15.50 8.74
CA CYS A 517 -16.48 15.03 7.36
C CYS A 517 -17.67 14.09 7.14
N LEU A 518 -17.95 13.18 8.06
CA LEU A 518 -19.10 12.28 7.96
C LEU A 518 -20.43 13.03 8.01
N GLU A 519 -20.54 14.06 8.88
CA GLU A 519 -21.70 14.93 8.97
C GLU A 519 -21.92 15.72 7.66
N GLU A 520 -20.86 16.34 7.11
CA GLU A 520 -20.90 17.06 5.83
C GLU A 520 -21.24 16.14 4.65
N ALA A 521 -20.60 14.98 4.55
CA ALA A 521 -20.84 14.01 3.48
C ALA A 521 -22.29 13.52 3.50
N THR A 522 -22.82 13.21 4.69
CA THR A 522 -24.21 12.81 4.88
C THR A 522 -25.15 13.93 4.46
N HIS A 523 -24.87 15.17 4.90
CA HIS A 523 -25.67 16.34 4.52
C HIS A 523 -25.64 16.58 3.01
N ILE A 524 -24.48 16.54 2.36
CA ILE A 524 -24.34 16.70 0.89
C ILE A 524 -25.18 15.64 0.16
N TYR A 525 -25.08 14.37 0.54
CA TYR A 525 -25.82 13.30 -0.12
C TYR A 525 -27.34 13.45 0.02
N LEU A 526 -27.83 13.81 1.22
CA LEU A 526 -29.26 13.87 1.50
C LEU A 526 -29.92 15.17 0.99
N THR A 527 -29.19 16.27 0.91
CA THR A 527 -29.79 17.59 0.62
C THR A 527 -29.29 18.24 -0.66
N ARG A 528 -28.14 17.80 -1.19
CA ARG A 528 -27.47 18.35 -2.39
C ARG A 528 -26.93 17.20 -3.26
N GLN A 529 -27.78 16.26 -3.61
CA GLN A 529 -27.38 15.03 -4.30
C GLN A 529 -26.70 15.31 -5.67
N ASP A 530 -27.10 16.37 -6.36
CA ASP A 530 -26.44 16.79 -7.60
C ASP A 530 -24.96 17.16 -7.36
N LEU A 531 -24.67 17.88 -6.28
CA LEU A 531 -23.28 18.19 -5.90
C LEU A 531 -22.49 16.93 -5.59
N TYR A 532 -23.10 15.94 -4.91
CA TYR A 532 -22.43 14.66 -4.66
C TYR A 532 -22.01 13.97 -5.96
N TYR A 533 -22.94 13.88 -6.94
CA TYR A 533 -22.62 13.25 -8.22
C TYR A 533 -21.64 14.08 -9.06
N GLU A 534 -21.74 15.40 -9.04
CA GLU A 534 -20.76 16.29 -9.65
C GLU A 534 -19.35 16.02 -9.09
N MET A 535 -19.20 15.98 -7.78
CA MET A 535 -17.92 15.68 -7.11
C MET A 535 -17.40 14.30 -7.49
N LEU A 536 -18.26 13.28 -7.57
CA LEU A 536 -17.89 11.93 -7.97
C LEU A 536 -17.37 11.89 -9.41
N ILE A 537 -18.09 12.49 -10.36
CA ILE A 537 -17.69 12.54 -11.78
C ILE A 537 -16.39 13.33 -11.95
N ASN A 538 -16.23 14.45 -11.22
CA ASN A 538 -14.98 15.20 -11.19
C ASN A 538 -13.83 14.33 -10.68
N GLY A 539 -14.06 13.50 -9.63
CA GLY A 539 -13.06 12.59 -9.07
C GLY A 539 -12.61 11.54 -10.07
N ILE A 540 -13.53 10.89 -10.76
CA ILE A 540 -13.23 9.90 -11.81
C ILE A 540 -12.39 10.55 -12.93
N SER A 541 -12.82 11.70 -13.41
CA SER A 541 -12.11 12.44 -14.47
C SER A 541 -10.72 12.88 -13.99
N TYR A 542 -10.61 13.38 -12.76
CA TYR A 542 -9.35 13.84 -12.18
C TYR A 542 -8.32 12.70 -12.05
N ILE A 543 -8.75 11.53 -11.54
CA ILE A 543 -7.88 10.35 -11.45
C ILE A 543 -7.44 9.89 -12.82
N THR A 544 -8.38 9.77 -13.78
CA THR A 544 -8.07 9.27 -15.13
C THR A 544 -7.05 10.14 -15.85
N VAL A 545 -7.09 11.47 -15.65
CA VAL A 545 -6.19 12.41 -16.32
C VAL A 545 -4.83 12.50 -15.62
N ASN A 546 -4.80 12.52 -14.28
CA ASN A 546 -3.59 12.88 -13.54
C ASN A 546 -2.79 11.68 -13.02
N PHE A 547 -3.37 10.48 -12.97
CA PHE A 547 -2.71 9.29 -12.41
C PHE A 547 -2.62 8.18 -13.47
N SER A 548 -1.66 8.28 -14.39
CA SER A 548 -1.44 7.28 -15.42
C SER A 548 -0.07 6.61 -15.28
N TRP A 549 -0.02 5.31 -15.51
CA TRP A 549 1.23 4.54 -15.50
C TRP A 549 2.22 4.99 -16.57
N GLU A 550 1.73 5.50 -17.69
CA GLU A 550 2.58 6.09 -18.73
C GLU A 550 3.33 7.33 -18.20
N HIS A 551 2.64 8.21 -17.45
CA HIS A 551 3.28 9.38 -16.85
C HIS A 551 4.31 8.96 -15.79
N THR A 552 3.96 8.03 -14.92
CA THR A 552 4.87 7.42 -13.94
C THR A 552 6.12 6.88 -14.64
N ALA A 553 5.94 6.05 -15.67
CA ALA A 553 7.04 5.44 -16.42
C ALA A 553 7.93 6.48 -17.13
N ARG A 554 7.36 7.55 -17.71
CA ARG A 554 8.13 8.66 -18.32
C ARG A 554 9.01 9.36 -17.29
N THR A 555 8.50 9.55 -16.08
CA THR A 555 9.26 10.17 -14.99
C THR A 555 10.42 9.26 -14.57
N TYR A 556 10.17 7.97 -14.33
CA TYR A 556 11.26 7.01 -14.05
C TYR A 556 12.30 7.01 -15.17
N HIS A 557 11.87 6.89 -16.43
CA HIS A 557 12.75 6.86 -17.60
C HIS A 557 13.69 8.07 -17.67
N LYS A 558 13.16 9.27 -17.41
CA LYS A 558 13.93 10.52 -17.38
C LYS A 558 15.11 10.43 -16.41
N PHE A 559 14.86 9.98 -15.19
CA PHE A 559 15.89 9.99 -14.13
C PHE A 559 16.87 8.82 -14.22
N ILE A 560 16.42 7.61 -14.60
CA ILE A 560 17.32 6.46 -14.73
C ILE A 560 18.26 6.53 -15.96
N HIS A 561 17.96 7.39 -16.93
CA HIS A 561 18.75 7.55 -18.16
C HIS A 561 19.43 8.91 -18.30
N ASP A 562 19.21 9.85 -17.38
CA ASP A 562 19.89 11.14 -17.43
C ASP A 562 21.39 10.96 -17.12
N ARG A 563 22.21 11.14 -18.16
CA ARG A 563 23.68 10.99 -18.07
C ARG A 563 24.36 12.09 -17.24
N SER A 564 23.64 13.19 -16.90
CA SER A 564 24.18 14.30 -16.13
C SER A 564 24.48 13.93 -14.67
N ASN A 565 23.88 12.86 -14.14
CA ASN A 565 24.16 12.31 -12.81
C ASN A 565 25.35 11.34 -12.75
N LEU A 566 26.06 11.12 -13.86
CA LEU A 566 27.21 10.20 -13.95
C LEU A 566 28.53 10.78 -13.39
N ASN A 567 28.57 12.06 -12.97
CA ASN A 567 29.78 12.77 -12.52
C ASN A 567 29.79 13.11 -11.03
N ARG A 568 29.36 12.18 -10.18
CA ARG A 568 29.68 12.19 -8.76
C ARG A 568 30.43 10.89 -8.41
N ASP A 569 31.65 10.79 -8.98
CA ASP A 569 32.68 9.86 -8.51
C ASP A 569 33.49 10.52 -7.40
#